data_c376bd099b510f4ae4a21a193bb0bc5a
#
_entry.id   c376bd099b510f4ae4a21a193bb0bc5a
#
_cell.length_a   1.000
_cell.length_b   1.000
_cell.length_c   1.000
_cell.angle_alpha   90.00
_cell.angle_beta   90.00
_cell.angle_gamma   90.00
#
_symmetry.space_group_name_H-M   'P 1'
#
loop_
_entity.id
_entity.type
_entity.pdbx_description
1 polymer ?
#
loop_
_entity_poly.entity_id
_entity_poly.type
_entity_poly.pdbx_seq_one_letter_code
_entity_poly.pdbx_strand_id
1 'polypeptide(L)'
;MSVLRDDIEDLQHRYDDGLTADEVGEDERAILEEFLESLEAGEIRAAEKRGGEWEANGWVKEGILLNFGLRSIRTHTHGGVEYHDVLPLRETDDLPGRGTRNTPDGTVIRRGAYVGNDAILMSPAFVNIGAYVGDGTLVDSCDTVGSAAQIGDSVKLGANTLIGGVLEPVEAAPVVVEDDVSLGAGCRVTSGFVVGEGSVVGENTLLTPRIPVYDLVEEEVIYGELPPERRAFSRFVESSVGEHDLFDGGAYKPAVVATDVEAETLEATEREDTLRDN
;
A
#
# COMPACT_ATOMS: atom_id res chain seq x y z
N MET A 1 19.06 -11.40 -6.81
CA MET A 1 17.96 -11.60 -5.81
C MET A 1 18.36 -12.59 -4.72
N SER A 2 18.86 -13.82 -4.99
CA SER A 2 19.23 -14.75 -3.89
C SER A 2 20.35 -14.20 -3.00
N VAL A 3 21.38 -13.58 -3.57
CA VAL A 3 22.52 -13.04 -2.80
C VAL A 3 22.08 -11.91 -1.88
N LEU A 4 21.36 -10.91 -2.38
CA LEU A 4 20.87 -9.78 -1.56
C LEU A 4 19.93 -10.24 -0.43
N ARG A 5 19.10 -11.25 -0.68
CA ARG A 5 18.25 -11.83 0.36
C ARG A 5 19.10 -12.49 1.45
N ASP A 6 20.06 -13.29 1.06
CA ASP A 6 20.96 -13.99 2.01
C ASP A 6 21.74 -12.97 2.85
N ASP A 7 22.20 -11.87 2.24
CA ASP A 7 22.92 -10.76 2.90
C ASP A 7 22.01 -10.03 3.92
N ILE A 8 20.73 -9.78 3.59
CA ILE A 8 19.76 -9.15 4.51
C ILE A 8 19.44 -10.10 5.68
N GLU A 9 19.23 -11.39 5.42
CA GLU A 9 18.98 -12.39 6.46
C GLU A 9 20.20 -12.53 7.41
N ASP A 10 21.44 -12.50 6.90
CA ASP A 10 22.65 -12.47 7.72
C ASP A 10 22.75 -11.18 8.55
N LEU A 11 22.47 -10.03 7.94
CA LEU A 11 22.50 -8.76 8.63
C LEU A 11 21.42 -8.70 9.74
N GLN A 12 20.24 -9.31 9.51
CA GLN A 12 19.19 -9.43 10.52
C GLN A 12 19.68 -10.29 11.71
N HIS A 13 20.32 -11.43 11.48
CA HIS A 13 20.91 -12.23 12.55
C HIS A 13 21.93 -11.45 13.38
N ARG A 14 22.81 -10.69 12.72
CA ARG A 14 23.80 -9.84 13.40
C ARG A 14 23.14 -8.69 14.19
N TYR A 15 22.05 -8.14 13.68
CA TYR A 15 21.26 -7.13 14.39
C TYR A 15 20.60 -7.71 15.65
N ASP A 16 20.05 -8.92 15.57
CA ASP A 16 19.45 -9.65 16.70
C ASP A 16 20.52 -10.02 17.76
N ASP A 17 21.77 -10.26 17.32
CA ASP A 17 22.93 -10.50 18.18
C ASP A 17 23.53 -9.20 18.78
N GLY A 18 22.96 -8.03 18.44
CA GLY A 18 23.29 -6.76 19.08
C GLY A 18 24.10 -5.79 18.21
N LEU A 19 24.22 -6.00 16.90
CA LEU A 19 24.81 -5.00 15.99
C LEU A 19 24.03 -3.68 16.09
N THR A 20 24.76 -2.58 16.27
CA THR A 20 24.19 -1.23 16.42
C THR A 20 24.54 -0.33 15.24
N ALA A 21 23.80 0.79 15.06
CA ALA A 21 24.03 1.75 14.00
C ALA A 21 25.46 2.36 13.99
N ASP A 22 26.10 2.43 15.18
CA ASP A 22 27.48 2.97 15.30
C ASP A 22 28.55 1.97 14.85
N GLU A 23 28.22 0.68 14.79
CA GLU A 23 29.11 -0.40 14.39
C GLU A 23 28.99 -0.79 12.91
N VAL A 24 28.00 -0.24 12.22
CA VAL A 24 27.77 -0.49 10.78
C VAL A 24 28.90 0.07 9.94
N GLY A 25 29.59 -0.82 9.22
CA GLY A 25 30.69 -0.50 8.31
C GLY A 25 30.23 -0.09 6.91
N GLU A 26 31.19 -0.06 5.99
CA GLU A 26 30.90 0.28 4.58
C GLU A 26 30.14 -0.85 3.87
N ASP A 27 30.48 -2.11 4.17
CA ASP A 27 29.86 -3.28 3.55
C ASP A 27 28.37 -3.39 3.93
N GLU A 28 28.03 -3.26 5.22
CA GLU A 28 26.64 -3.27 5.67
C GLU A 28 25.82 -2.10 5.09
N ARG A 29 26.45 -0.91 4.98
CA ARG A 29 25.80 0.23 4.33
C ARG A 29 25.53 -0.04 2.86
N ALA A 30 26.45 -0.68 2.14
CA ALA A 30 26.28 -1.04 0.74
C ALA A 30 25.09 -2.01 0.55
N ILE A 31 24.97 -3.04 1.40
CA ILE A 31 23.83 -3.97 1.40
C ILE A 31 22.50 -3.22 1.63
N LEU A 32 22.45 -2.32 2.63
CA LEU A 32 21.26 -1.54 2.93
C LEU A 32 20.88 -0.56 1.80
N GLU A 33 21.84 0.01 1.10
CA GLU A 33 21.58 0.87 -0.08
C GLU A 33 21.11 0.04 -1.27
N GLU A 34 21.78 -1.07 -1.60
CA GLU A 34 21.36 -1.99 -2.67
C GLU A 34 19.93 -2.49 -2.46
N PHE A 35 19.55 -2.79 -1.21
CA PHE A 35 18.19 -3.16 -0.85
C PHE A 35 17.18 -2.06 -1.18
N LEU A 36 17.46 -0.81 -0.81
CA LEU A 36 16.57 0.32 -1.12
C LEU A 36 16.48 0.58 -2.62
N GLU A 37 17.60 0.50 -3.34
CA GLU A 37 17.67 0.67 -4.80
C GLU A 37 16.88 -0.43 -5.51
N SER A 38 16.98 -1.68 -5.07
CA SER A 38 16.21 -2.81 -5.64
C SER A 38 14.71 -2.65 -5.41
N LEU A 39 14.28 -2.11 -4.27
CA LEU A 39 12.88 -1.74 -4.03
C LEU A 39 12.43 -0.61 -4.97
N GLU A 40 13.23 0.45 -5.11
CA GLU A 40 12.94 1.61 -5.99
C GLU A 40 12.91 1.24 -7.48
N ALA A 41 13.66 0.21 -7.86
CA ALA A 41 13.65 -0.36 -9.20
C ALA A 41 12.47 -1.32 -9.46
N GLY A 42 11.75 -1.73 -8.39
CA GLY A 42 10.68 -2.74 -8.48
C GLY A 42 11.20 -4.17 -8.67
N GLU A 43 12.51 -4.40 -8.50
CA GLU A 43 13.14 -5.72 -8.64
C GLU A 43 12.80 -6.68 -7.51
N ILE A 44 12.52 -6.12 -6.32
CA ILE A 44 12.04 -6.86 -5.16
C ILE A 44 10.73 -6.23 -4.65
N ARG A 45 9.84 -7.06 -4.15
CA ARG A 45 8.52 -6.66 -3.66
C ARG A 45 8.23 -7.25 -2.29
N ALA A 46 7.45 -6.54 -1.48
CA ALA A 46 7.04 -7.00 -0.14
C ALA A 46 6.02 -8.15 -0.17
N ALA A 47 5.31 -8.34 -1.29
CA ALA A 47 4.54 -9.55 -1.58
C ALA A 47 4.51 -9.81 -3.08
N GLU A 48 4.32 -11.08 -3.43
CA GLU A 48 4.23 -11.55 -4.81
C GLU A 48 3.10 -12.58 -4.94
N LYS A 49 2.47 -12.61 -6.12
CA LYS A 49 1.42 -13.60 -6.41
C LYS A 49 2.08 -14.90 -6.88
N ARG A 50 1.92 -15.99 -6.12
CA ARG A 50 2.46 -17.30 -6.43
C ARG A 50 1.33 -18.33 -6.41
N GLY A 51 1.19 -19.06 -7.53
CA GLY A 51 0.11 -20.04 -7.65
C GLY A 51 -1.31 -19.49 -7.56
N GLY A 52 -1.46 -18.17 -7.75
CA GLY A 52 -2.75 -17.47 -7.65
C GLY A 52 -3.00 -16.79 -6.30
N GLU A 53 -2.19 -17.06 -5.29
CA GLU A 53 -2.30 -16.48 -3.96
C GLU A 53 -1.18 -15.47 -3.69
N TRP A 54 -1.47 -14.44 -2.89
CA TRP A 54 -0.48 -13.46 -2.46
C TRP A 54 0.33 -13.97 -1.28
N GLU A 55 1.63 -14.04 -1.46
CA GLU A 55 2.60 -14.46 -0.45
C GLU A 55 3.49 -13.27 -0.04
N ALA A 56 3.57 -13.01 1.27
CA ALA A 56 4.44 -11.98 1.79
C ALA A 56 5.92 -12.42 1.76
N ASN A 57 6.78 -11.52 1.31
CA ASN A 57 8.24 -11.68 1.37
C ASN A 57 8.76 -11.14 2.72
N GLY A 58 8.77 -11.97 3.76
CA GLY A 58 9.14 -11.57 5.14
C GLY A 58 10.49 -10.88 5.23
N TRP A 59 11.51 -11.37 4.49
CA TRP A 59 12.85 -10.79 4.44
C TRP A 59 12.86 -9.32 3.94
N VAL A 60 11.89 -8.93 3.09
CA VAL A 60 11.76 -7.53 2.65
C VAL A 60 11.32 -6.63 3.80
N LYS A 61 10.38 -7.09 4.64
CA LYS A 61 10.00 -6.37 5.85
C LYS A 61 11.18 -6.24 6.83
N GLU A 62 11.97 -7.31 7.00
CA GLU A 62 13.20 -7.30 7.80
C GLU A 62 14.21 -6.28 7.27
N GLY A 63 14.48 -6.27 5.96
CA GLY A 63 15.34 -5.28 5.32
C GLY A 63 14.88 -3.84 5.52
N ILE A 64 13.57 -3.58 5.50
CA ILE A 64 13.01 -2.26 5.82
C ILE A 64 13.30 -1.90 7.28
N LEU A 65 13.05 -2.82 8.23
CA LEU A 65 13.30 -2.59 9.65
C LEU A 65 14.79 -2.36 9.95
N LEU A 66 15.69 -3.10 9.30
CA LEU A 66 17.14 -2.90 9.38
C LEU A 66 17.56 -1.50 8.92
N ASN A 67 16.94 -0.99 7.86
CA ASN A 67 17.18 0.38 7.39
C ASN A 67 16.78 1.43 8.41
N PHE A 68 15.85 1.16 9.32
CA PHE A 68 15.55 2.05 10.45
C PHE A 68 16.46 1.77 11.65
N GLY A 69 16.72 0.51 11.99
CA GLY A 69 17.46 0.12 13.17
C GLY A 69 18.97 0.39 13.09
N LEU A 70 19.56 0.28 11.90
CA LEU A 70 21.00 0.39 11.65
C LEU A 70 21.44 1.75 11.09
N ARG A 71 20.59 2.77 11.16
CA ARG A 71 20.92 4.14 10.76
C ARG A 71 20.61 5.13 11.88
N SER A 72 21.38 6.21 11.90
CA SER A 72 21.16 7.32 12.83
C SER A 72 20.37 8.44 12.15
N ILE A 73 19.56 9.18 12.94
CA ILE A 73 18.86 10.37 12.47
C ILE A 73 19.88 11.40 11.98
N ARG A 74 19.64 11.94 10.81
CA ARG A 74 20.46 12.97 10.17
C ARG A 74 19.57 14.09 9.64
N THR A 75 20.19 15.26 9.44
CA THR A 75 19.57 16.35 8.70
C THR A 75 19.71 16.09 7.21
N HIS A 76 18.61 16.17 6.50
CA HIS A 76 18.53 16.06 5.05
C HIS A 76 17.90 17.34 4.48
N THR A 77 18.14 17.60 3.21
CA THR A 77 17.51 18.70 2.47
C THR A 77 16.95 18.16 1.17
N HIS A 78 15.67 18.42 0.91
CA HIS A 78 15.02 18.04 -0.33
C HIS A 78 14.11 19.20 -0.80
N GLY A 79 14.25 19.63 -2.07
CA GLY A 79 13.47 20.76 -2.60
C GLY A 79 13.63 22.07 -1.81
N GLY A 80 14.75 22.26 -1.10
CA GLY A 80 14.97 23.45 -0.25
C GLY A 80 14.33 23.39 1.14
N VAL A 81 13.70 22.27 1.49
CA VAL A 81 13.14 22.01 2.83
C VAL A 81 14.09 21.12 3.62
N GLU A 82 14.43 21.55 4.84
CA GLU A 82 15.22 20.76 5.78
C GLU A 82 14.31 19.88 6.65
N TYR A 83 14.72 18.62 6.85
CA TYR A 83 14.03 17.68 7.72
C TYR A 83 15.02 16.73 8.39
N HIS A 84 14.57 15.97 9.41
CA HIS A 84 15.39 15.08 10.21
C HIS A 84 14.79 13.68 10.21
N ASP A 85 15.49 12.73 9.58
CA ASP A 85 15.06 11.32 9.52
C ASP A 85 16.30 10.40 9.42
N VAL A 86 16.08 9.11 9.56
CA VAL A 86 17.13 8.08 9.35
C VAL A 86 17.41 7.86 7.87
N LEU A 87 16.43 8.13 7.00
CA LEU A 87 16.55 8.00 5.54
C LEU A 87 16.26 9.34 4.85
N PRO A 88 16.97 9.67 3.76
CA PRO A 88 16.57 10.74 2.88
C PRO A 88 15.23 10.43 2.19
N LEU A 89 14.60 11.41 1.56
CA LEU A 89 13.53 11.16 0.61
C LEU A 89 14.11 10.55 -0.68
N ARG A 90 13.26 9.83 -1.41
CA ARG A 90 13.63 9.30 -2.73
C ARG A 90 13.84 10.47 -3.70
N GLU A 91 14.91 10.40 -4.48
CA GLU A 91 15.08 11.28 -5.64
C GLU A 91 14.06 10.89 -6.72
N THR A 92 13.51 11.89 -7.40
CA THR A 92 12.40 11.71 -8.36
C THR A 92 12.78 12.06 -9.79
N ASP A 93 14.07 12.14 -10.08
CA ASP A 93 14.62 12.53 -11.39
C ASP A 93 14.28 11.53 -12.51
N ASP A 94 13.95 10.29 -12.15
CA ASP A 94 13.55 9.23 -13.07
C ASP A 94 12.06 9.32 -13.49
N LEU A 95 11.19 9.92 -12.68
CA LEU A 95 9.76 9.96 -12.93
C LEU A 95 9.37 10.62 -14.26
N PRO A 96 9.98 11.75 -14.70
CA PRO A 96 9.67 12.31 -16.01
C PRO A 96 10.02 11.36 -17.18
N GLY A 97 11.09 10.57 -17.03
CA GLY A 97 11.49 9.56 -18.01
C GLY A 97 10.53 8.38 -18.11
N ARG A 98 9.75 8.15 -17.05
CA ARG A 98 8.70 7.13 -16.98
C ARG A 98 7.33 7.64 -17.43
N GLY A 99 7.18 8.91 -17.83
CA GLY A 99 5.87 9.51 -18.11
C GLY A 99 5.05 9.83 -16.86
N THR A 100 5.59 9.56 -15.67
CA THR A 100 4.89 9.73 -14.41
C THR A 100 4.72 11.20 -14.06
N ARG A 101 3.48 11.60 -13.73
CA ARG A 101 3.13 12.95 -13.32
C ARG A 101 3.14 13.06 -11.80
N ASN A 102 3.98 13.94 -11.29
CA ASN A 102 3.94 14.35 -9.88
C ASN A 102 3.51 15.82 -9.82
N THR A 103 2.30 16.10 -9.28
CA THR A 103 1.80 17.48 -9.22
C THR A 103 2.57 18.29 -8.18
N PRO A 104 2.65 19.64 -8.32
CA PRO A 104 3.48 20.45 -7.44
C PRO A 104 2.99 20.43 -6.00
N ASP A 105 3.96 20.59 -5.09
CA ASP A 105 3.83 20.83 -3.65
C ASP A 105 3.23 19.70 -2.79
N GLY A 106 4.09 19.03 -2.04
CA GLY A 106 3.72 18.27 -0.86
C GLY A 106 3.57 16.77 -1.03
N THR A 107 3.78 16.19 -2.21
CA THR A 107 3.91 14.73 -2.33
C THR A 107 5.24 14.28 -1.76
N VAL A 108 5.20 13.30 -0.88
CA VAL A 108 6.38 12.68 -0.26
C VAL A 108 6.51 11.26 -0.74
N ILE A 109 7.62 10.95 -1.40
CA ILE A 109 8.00 9.59 -1.78
C ILE A 109 9.22 9.21 -0.95
N ARG A 110 9.09 8.19 -0.11
CA ARG A 110 10.20 7.72 0.73
C ARG A 110 11.16 6.84 -0.07
N ARG A 111 12.44 6.81 0.36
CA ARG A 111 13.41 5.84 -0.14
C ARG A 111 12.85 4.43 -0.05
N GLY A 112 13.14 3.60 -1.06
CA GLY A 112 12.62 2.24 -1.17
C GLY A 112 11.15 2.16 -1.60
N ALA A 113 10.54 3.23 -2.10
CA ALA A 113 9.23 3.19 -2.73
C ALA A 113 9.34 3.12 -4.25
N TYR A 114 8.65 2.19 -4.88
CA TYR A 114 8.53 2.10 -6.35
C TYR A 114 7.31 2.87 -6.84
N VAL A 115 7.49 3.60 -7.94
CA VAL A 115 6.40 4.25 -8.69
C VAL A 115 6.59 3.91 -10.17
N GLY A 116 5.56 3.31 -10.76
CA GLY A 116 5.54 2.81 -12.12
C GLY A 116 5.50 3.88 -13.20
N ASN A 117 5.42 3.44 -14.46
CA ASN A 117 5.31 4.31 -15.62
C ASN A 117 3.90 4.91 -15.70
N ASP A 118 3.78 6.10 -16.29
CA ASP A 118 2.51 6.79 -16.55
C ASP A 118 1.60 6.95 -15.30
N ALA A 119 2.16 6.76 -14.10
CA ALA A 119 1.44 6.98 -12.86
C ALA A 119 1.16 8.47 -12.62
N ILE A 120 0.12 8.76 -11.83
CA ILE A 120 -0.25 10.13 -11.48
C ILE A 120 -0.27 10.25 -9.95
N LEU A 121 0.58 11.13 -9.41
CA LEU A 121 0.60 11.46 -7.99
C LEU A 121 0.03 12.87 -7.80
N MET A 122 -1.15 12.96 -7.20
CA MET A 122 -1.81 14.24 -6.89
C MET A 122 -1.44 14.69 -5.48
N SER A 123 -0.91 15.90 -5.38
CA SER A 123 -0.46 16.46 -4.10
C SER A 123 -1.61 16.92 -3.19
N PRO A 124 -1.41 16.85 -1.87
CA PRO A 124 -0.35 16.13 -1.20
C PRO A 124 -0.64 14.64 -1.12
N ALA A 125 0.33 13.80 -1.42
CA ALA A 125 0.23 12.35 -1.24
C ALA A 125 1.47 11.83 -0.48
N PHE A 126 1.35 10.66 0.13
CA PHE A 126 2.44 10.04 0.87
C PHE A 126 2.62 8.59 0.42
N VAL A 127 3.78 8.28 -0.16
CA VAL A 127 4.15 6.91 -0.56
C VAL A 127 5.31 6.46 0.32
N ASN A 128 5.05 5.47 1.17
CA ASN A 128 6.01 5.02 2.19
C ASN A 128 6.98 3.99 1.65
N ILE A 129 8.05 3.73 2.42
CA ILE A 129 9.09 2.75 2.11
C ILE A 129 8.51 1.36 1.82
N GLY A 130 9.04 0.67 0.81
CA GLY A 130 8.60 -0.65 0.38
C GLY A 130 7.24 -0.68 -0.32
N ALA A 131 6.55 0.46 -0.43
CA ALA A 131 5.34 0.56 -1.22
C ALA A 131 5.66 0.38 -2.71
N TYR A 132 4.81 -0.35 -3.39
CA TYR A 132 4.83 -0.53 -4.84
C TYR A 132 3.57 0.08 -5.44
N VAL A 133 3.71 1.03 -6.34
CA VAL A 133 2.63 1.66 -7.10
C VAL A 133 2.83 1.29 -8.56
N GLY A 134 1.91 0.53 -9.15
CA GLY A 134 1.97 0.02 -10.51
C GLY A 134 1.81 1.08 -11.60
N ASP A 135 1.97 0.62 -12.84
CA ASP A 135 1.90 1.46 -14.03
C ASP A 135 0.49 2.06 -14.21
N GLY A 136 0.37 3.29 -14.70
CA GLY A 136 -0.89 3.97 -14.96
C GLY A 136 -1.76 4.27 -13.71
N THR A 137 -1.27 3.99 -12.51
CA THR A 137 -2.02 4.15 -11.27
C THR A 137 -2.14 5.60 -10.84
N LEU A 138 -3.34 6.00 -10.41
CA LEU A 138 -3.62 7.30 -9.79
C LEU A 138 -3.57 7.17 -8.26
N VAL A 139 -2.67 7.92 -7.64
CA VAL A 139 -2.67 8.23 -6.20
C VAL A 139 -3.18 9.65 -6.03
N ASP A 140 -4.43 9.82 -5.61
CA ASP A 140 -5.10 11.12 -5.58
C ASP A 140 -4.72 11.94 -4.32
N SER A 141 -5.26 13.13 -4.21
CA SER A 141 -4.89 14.12 -3.18
C SER A 141 -5.19 13.61 -1.77
N CYS A 142 -4.24 13.81 -0.88
CA CYS A 142 -4.29 13.38 0.52
C CYS A 142 -4.27 11.85 0.71
N ASP A 143 -3.88 11.10 -0.30
CA ASP A 143 -3.73 9.66 -0.19
C ASP A 143 -2.48 9.28 0.59
N THR A 144 -2.59 8.14 1.29
CA THR A 144 -1.47 7.50 1.95
C THR A 144 -1.34 6.07 1.43
N VAL A 145 -0.21 5.76 0.79
CA VAL A 145 0.21 4.40 0.48
C VAL A 145 1.21 3.98 1.56
N GLY A 146 0.76 3.12 2.45
CA GLY A 146 1.51 2.68 3.63
C GLY A 146 2.73 1.82 3.29
N SER A 147 3.60 1.63 4.29
CA SER A 147 4.82 0.83 4.11
C SER A 147 4.52 -0.57 3.58
N ALA A 148 5.28 -0.97 2.58
CA ALA A 148 5.18 -2.27 1.92
C ALA A 148 3.84 -2.57 1.21
N ALA A 149 2.89 -1.63 1.14
CA ALA A 149 1.64 -1.82 0.40
C ALA A 149 1.90 -2.09 -1.09
N GLN A 150 1.12 -2.99 -1.68
CA GLN A 150 1.27 -3.41 -3.06
C GLN A 150 0.05 -2.96 -3.86
N ILE A 151 0.24 -1.99 -4.73
CA ILE A 151 -0.80 -1.45 -5.61
C ILE A 151 -0.48 -1.89 -7.04
N GLY A 152 -1.44 -2.51 -7.71
CA GLY A 152 -1.34 -2.99 -9.08
C GLY A 152 -1.31 -1.88 -10.13
N ASP A 153 -1.43 -2.29 -11.37
CA ASP A 153 -1.47 -1.40 -12.53
C ASP A 153 -2.89 -0.83 -12.72
N SER A 154 -3.00 0.35 -13.33
CA SER A 154 -4.26 1.01 -13.66
C SER A 154 -5.22 1.20 -12.46
N VAL A 155 -4.71 1.21 -11.24
CA VAL A 155 -5.51 1.42 -10.04
C VAL A 155 -5.87 2.89 -9.85
N LYS A 156 -7.08 3.14 -9.38
CA LYS A 156 -7.52 4.46 -8.92
C LYS A 156 -7.69 4.47 -7.41
N LEU A 157 -6.83 5.20 -6.72
CA LEU A 157 -7.06 5.58 -5.33
C LEU A 157 -7.76 6.94 -5.33
N GLY A 158 -9.05 6.99 -4.91
CA GLY A 158 -9.78 8.24 -4.81
C GLY A 158 -9.31 9.06 -3.62
N ALA A 159 -9.43 10.37 -3.71
CA ALA A 159 -8.87 11.33 -2.75
C ALA A 159 -9.11 10.96 -1.27
N ASN A 160 -8.08 11.15 -0.44
CA ASN A 160 -8.10 10.82 0.99
C ASN A 160 -8.26 9.31 1.29
N THR A 161 -7.80 8.46 0.38
CA THR A 161 -7.71 7.01 0.60
C THR A 161 -6.49 6.68 1.47
N LEU A 162 -6.67 5.72 2.38
CA LEU A 162 -5.58 5.20 3.21
C LEU A 162 -5.37 3.72 2.93
N ILE A 163 -4.22 3.39 2.39
CA ILE A 163 -3.73 2.03 2.29
C ILE A 163 -2.78 1.79 3.46
N GLY A 164 -3.11 0.83 4.32
CA GLY A 164 -2.36 0.55 5.54
C GLY A 164 -0.98 -0.05 5.26
N GLY A 165 -0.03 0.28 6.13
CA GLY A 165 1.31 -0.32 6.11
C GLY A 165 1.42 -1.54 7.02
N VAL A 166 2.60 -2.17 7.02
CA VAL A 166 2.92 -3.38 7.80
C VAL A 166 3.79 -3.13 9.04
N LEU A 167 4.29 -1.92 9.22
CA LEU A 167 5.29 -1.64 10.28
C LEU A 167 4.65 -1.22 11.60
N GLU A 168 3.54 -0.48 11.58
CA GLU A 168 2.87 0.04 12.77
C GLU A 168 1.34 -0.01 12.60
N PRO A 169 0.65 -0.98 13.20
CA PRO A 169 1.20 -2.13 13.93
C PRO A 169 1.94 -3.11 13.00
N VAL A 170 2.79 -3.96 13.57
CA VAL A 170 3.49 -4.98 12.78
C VAL A 170 2.48 -6.02 12.29
N GLU A 171 2.25 -6.03 10.99
CA GLU A 171 1.33 -6.96 10.31
C GLU A 171 2.12 -8.09 9.63
N ALA A 172 1.48 -9.25 9.45
CA ALA A 172 2.11 -10.41 8.82
C ALA A 172 2.27 -10.25 7.31
N ALA A 173 1.27 -9.65 6.66
CA ALA A 173 1.21 -9.45 5.22
C ALA A 173 0.89 -7.98 4.88
N PRO A 174 1.40 -7.46 3.75
CA PRO A 174 1.02 -6.15 3.26
C PRO A 174 -0.41 -6.13 2.73
N VAL A 175 -0.98 -4.93 2.68
CA VAL A 175 -2.21 -4.69 1.92
C VAL A 175 -1.88 -4.82 0.44
N VAL A 176 -2.78 -5.48 -0.29
CA VAL A 176 -2.71 -5.61 -1.75
C VAL A 176 -3.97 -5.02 -2.38
N VAL A 177 -3.79 -4.22 -3.40
CA VAL A 177 -4.83 -3.76 -4.31
C VAL A 177 -4.41 -4.23 -5.69
N GLU A 178 -5.14 -5.18 -6.27
CA GLU A 178 -4.80 -5.75 -7.58
C GLU A 178 -5.09 -4.78 -8.73
N ASP A 179 -4.81 -5.18 -9.94
CA ASP A 179 -4.91 -4.35 -11.13
C ASP A 179 -6.36 -3.89 -11.39
N ASP A 180 -6.53 -2.78 -12.10
CA ASP A 180 -7.81 -2.23 -12.54
C ASP A 180 -8.83 -1.93 -11.40
N VAL A 181 -8.38 -1.87 -10.15
CA VAL A 181 -9.24 -1.56 -9.00
C VAL A 181 -9.51 -0.05 -8.91
N SER A 182 -10.77 0.31 -8.64
CA SER A 182 -11.17 1.69 -8.34
C SER A 182 -11.66 1.81 -6.89
N LEU A 183 -10.94 2.55 -6.05
CA LEU A 183 -11.36 2.90 -4.70
C LEU A 183 -11.95 4.31 -4.67
N GLY A 184 -13.18 4.43 -4.21
CA GLY A 184 -13.83 5.72 -4.00
C GLY A 184 -13.15 6.54 -2.90
N ALA A 185 -13.36 7.85 -2.92
CA ALA A 185 -12.75 8.79 -1.98
C ALA A 185 -12.98 8.38 -0.51
N GLY A 186 -11.93 8.52 0.31
CA GLY A 186 -11.98 8.22 1.74
C GLY A 186 -11.98 6.74 2.11
N CYS A 187 -11.79 5.83 1.16
CA CYS A 187 -11.64 4.41 1.45
C CYS A 187 -10.44 4.13 2.35
N ARG A 188 -10.54 3.07 3.14
CA ARG A 188 -9.45 2.58 3.99
C ARG A 188 -9.30 1.08 3.81
N VAL A 189 -8.10 0.65 3.40
CA VAL A 189 -7.75 -0.77 3.26
C VAL A 189 -6.60 -1.07 4.21
N THR A 190 -6.78 -1.97 5.16
CA THR A 190 -5.81 -2.16 6.25
C THR A 190 -5.58 -3.63 6.61
N SER A 191 -4.49 -3.89 7.35
CA SER A 191 -4.21 -5.18 8.00
C SER A 191 -4.10 -6.36 7.02
N GLY A 192 -3.38 -6.17 5.93
CA GLY A 192 -3.11 -7.24 4.96
C GLY A 192 -4.33 -7.65 4.12
N PHE A 193 -5.36 -6.81 4.05
CA PHE A 193 -6.52 -7.06 3.21
C PHE A 193 -6.14 -7.05 1.72
N VAL A 194 -6.75 -7.96 0.95
CA VAL A 194 -6.56 -8.04 -0.50
C VAL A 194 -7.81 -7.54 -1.21
N VAL A 195 -7.65 -6.61 -2.15
CA VAL A 195 -8.73 -6.15 -3.04
C VAL A 195 -8.49 -6.76 -4.42
N GLY A 196 -9.38 -7.64 -4.85
CA GLY A 196 -9.27 -8.38 -6.11
C GLY A 196 -9.45 -7.49 -7.33
N GLU A 197 -8.79 -7.91 -8.42
CA GLU A 197 -8.70 -7.25 -9.73
C GLU A 197 -10.08 -6.76 -10.24
N GLY A 198 -10.12 -5.59 -10.87
CA GLY A 198 -11.30 -5.03 -11.51
C GLY A 198 -12.43 -4.64 -10.55
N SER A 199 -12.19 -4.64 -9.23
CA SER A 199 -13.21 -4.29 -8.25
C SER A 199 -13.41 -2.79 -8.13
N VAL A 200 -14.66 -2.37 -7.86
CA VAL A 200 -15.05 -0.97 -7.63
C VAL A 200 -15.59 -0.81 -6.22
N VAL A 201 -14.91 -0.02 -5.40
CA VAL A 201 -15.26 0.17 -3.99
C VAL A 201 -15.85 1.56 -3.77
N GLY A 202 -17.06 1.61 -3.23
CA GLY A 202 -17.75 2.87 -2.92
C GLY A 202 -17.04 3.69 -1.86
N GLU A 203 -17.27 4.99 -1.87
CA GLU A 203 -16.62 5.99 -1.01
C GLU A 203 -16.76 5.66 0.48
N ASN A 204 -15.73 6.02 1.26
CA ASN A 204 -15.67 5.81 2.71
C ASN A 204 -15.81 4.34 3.17
N THR A 205 -15.56 3.38 2.30
CA THR A 205 -15.60 1.98 2.67
C THR A 205 -14.34 1.60 3.46
N LEU A 206 -14.53 0.88 4.57
CA LEU A 206 -13.46 0.30 5.37
C LEU A 206 -13.33 -1.19 5.07
N LEU A 207 -12.21 -1.58 4.47
CA LEU A 207 -11.80 -2.95 4.19
C LEU A 207 -10.71 -3.39 5.16
N THR A 208 -11.03 -4.37 5.99
CA THR A 208 -10.10 -4.94 6.98
C THR A 208 -10.54 -6.38 7.31
N PRO A 209 -9.61 -7.30 7.64
CA PRO A 209 -9.96 -8.68 7.96
C PRO A 209 -10.92 -8.86 9.14
N ARG A 210 -11.17 -7.78 9.90
CA ARG A 210 -12.11 -7.81 11.05
C ARG A 210 -13.57 -7.52 10.66
N ILE A 211 -13.79 -7.01 9.46
CA ILE A 211 -15.12 -6.67 8.93
C ILE A 211 -15.50 -7.70 7.89
N PRO A 212 -16.66 -8.39 7.99
CA PRO A 212 -17.08 -9.36 7.00
C PRO A 212 -17.45 -8.68 5.68
N VAL A 213 -17.08 -9.32 4.58
CA VAL A 213 -17.57 -9.06 3.23
C VAL A 213 -18.67 -10.07 2.94
N TYR A 214 -19.88 -9.59 2.72
CA TYR A 214 -21.01 -10.39 2.25
C TYR A 214 -21.00 -10.37 0.72
N ASP A 215 -20.44 -11.40 0.12
CA ASP A 215 -20.45 -11.57 -1.33
C ASP A 215 -21.81 -12.14 -1.77
N LEU A 216 -22.63 -11.28 -2.38
CA LEU A 216 -23.98 -11.67 -2.84
C LEU A 216 -23.95 -12.41 -4.18
N VAL A 217 -22.79 -12.46 -4.85
CA VAL A 217 -22.60 -13.17 -6.13
C VAL A 217 -22.44 -14.66 -5.86
N GLU A 218 -21.53 -15.02 -4.94
CA GLU A 218 -21.27 -16.40 -4.55
C GLU A 218 -22.08 -16.84 -3.30
N GLU A 219 -22.87 -15.94 -2.73
CA GLU A 219 -23.71 -16.17 -1.53
C GLU A 219 -22.90 -16.61 -0.30
N GLU A 220 -21.72 -16.00 -0.09
CA GLU A 220 -20.83 -16.34 1.02
C GLU A 220 -20.38 -15.14 1.84
N VAL A 221 -19.77 -15.41 2.99
CA VAL A 221 -19.17 -14.40 3.88
C VAL A 221 -17.68 -14.61 3.95
N ILE A 222 -16.93 -13.60 3.51
CA ILE A 222 -15.48 -13.64 3.36
C ILE A 222 -14.83 -12.69 4.37
N TYR A 223 -13.60 -13.00 4.77
CA TYR A 223 -12.78 -12.15 5.63
C TYR A 223 -11.38 -12.02 5.03
N GLY A 224 -10.85 -10.80 5.04
CA GLY A 224 -9.47 -10.53 4.63
C GLY A 224 -9.29 -10.26 3.14
N GLU A 225 -10.31 -10.47 2.33
CA GLU A 225 -10.28 -10.20 0.90
C GLU A 225 -11.62 -9.74 0.35
N LEU A 226 -11.58 -9.03 -0.76
CA LEU A 226 -12.68 -8.78 -1.68
C LEU A 226 -12.35 -9.53 -2.97
N PRO A 227 -13.20 -10.48 -3.42
CA PRO A 227 -12.96 -11.18 -4.68
C PRO A 227 -12.88 -10.24 -5.87
N PRO A 228 -12.26 -10.67 -6.99
CA PRO A 228 -12.16 -9.84 -8.19
C PRO A 228 -13.54 -9.55 -8.79
N GLU A 229 -13.60 -8.47 -9.59
CA GLU A 229 -14.79 -8.04 -10.30
C GLU A 229 -16.03 -7.84 -9.41
N ARG A 230 -15.83 -7.25 -8.23
CA ARG A 230 -16.91 -6.92 -7.29
C ARG A 230 -17.10 -5.41 -7.15
N ARG A 231 -18.38 -4.99 -7.10
CA ARG A 231 -18.76 -3.68 -6.59
C ARG A 231 -19.05 -3.79 -5.11
N ALA A 232 -18.25 -3.13 -4.28
CA ALA A 232 -18.34 -3.23 -2.83
C ALA A 232 -18.66 -1.90 -2.16
N PHE A 233 -19.42 -1.92 -1.07
CA PHE A 233 -19.78 -0.72 -0.29
C PHE A 233 -20.06 -1.05 1.17
N SER A 234 -19.89 -0.04 2.03
CA SER A 234 -20.15 -0.17 3.46
C SER A 234 -21.63 -0.36 3.78
N ARG A 235 -21.90 -1.23 4.74
CA ARG A 235 -23.22 -1.53 5.31
C ARG A 235 -23.13 -1.66 6.83
N PHE A 236 -24.27 -1.57 7.50
CA PHE A 236 -24.42 -2.02 8.88
C PHE A 236 -25.42 -3.17 8.91
N VAL A 237 -25.04 -4.24 9.61
CA VAL A 237 -25.90 -5.43 9.80
C VAL A 237 -26.23 -5.62 11.27
N GLU A 238 -27.36 -6.22 11.56
CA GLU A 238 -27.76 -6.54 12.94
C GLU A 238 -26.72 -7.40 13.65
N SER A 239 -26.51 -7.15 14.93
CA SER A 239 -25.56 -7.86 15.76
C SER A 239 -26.07 -7.95 17.19
N SER A 240 -25.86 -9.08 17.84
CA SER A 240 -26.06 -9.20 19.28
C SER A 240 -24.84 -8.72 20.09
N VAL A 241 -23.72 -8.45 19.43
CA VAL A 241 -22.51 -7.92 20.08
C VAL A 241 -22.73 -6.45 20.39
N GLY A 242 -22.60 -6.08 21.68
CA GLY A 242 -22.82 -4.71 22.13
C GLY A 242 -24.29 -4.35 22.42
N GLU A 243 -25.20 -5.32 22.52
CA GLU A 243 -26.50 -5.08 23.09
C GLU A 243 -26.38 -4.57 24.55
N HIS A 244 -26.97 -3.43 24.82
CA HIS A 244 -26.93 -2.80 26.13
C HIS A 244 -28.13 -1.86 26.29
N ASP A 245 -28.60 -1.71 27.52
CA ASP A 245 -29.74 -0.85 27.84
C ASP A 245 -29.54 0.64 27.51
N LEU A 246 -28.31 1.05 27.21
CA LEU A 246 -28.01 2.39 26.70
C LEU A 246 -28.37 2.59 25.21
N PHE A 247 -28.68 1.51 24.49
CA PHE A 247 -28.97 1.56 23.05
C PHE A 247 -30.45 1.19 22.81
N ASP A 248 -31.28 2.19 22.52
CA ASP A 248 -32.64 1.96 22.05
C ASP A 248 -32.64 1.51 20.59
N GLY A 249 -33.12 0.31 20.27
CA GLY A 249 -33.28 -0.14 18.88
C GLY A 249 -32.30 -1.18 18.36
N GLY A 250 -31.59 -1.88 19.24
CA GLY A 250 -30.70 -2.99 18.88
C GLY A 250 -29.26 -2.57 18.58
N ALA A 251 -28.39 -3.56 18.38
CA ALA A 251 -26.98 -3.37 18.05
C ALA A 251 -26.73 -3.66 16.58
N TYR A 252 -25.81 -2.90 15.99
CA TYR A 252 -25.37 -3.06 14.60
C TYR A 252 -23.84 -3.11 14.54
N LYS A 253 -23.31 -3.89 13.64
CA LYS A 253 -21.88 -3.93 13.33
C LYS A 253 -21.62 -3.54 11.88
N PRO A 254 -20.44 -2.97 11.58
CA PRO A 254 -20.04 -2.70 10.20
C PRO A 254 -19.91 -3.99 9.40
N ALA A 255 -20.22 -3.91 8.12
CA ALA A 255 -20.06 -4.94 7.12
C ALA A 255 -19.78 -4.29 5.78
N VAL A 256 -19.24 -5.07 4.85
CA VAL A 256 -19.15 -4.74 3.44
C VAL A 256 -20.09 -5.66 2.68
N VAL A 257 -20.79 -5.12 1.70
CA VAL A 257 -21.62 -5.89 0.78
C VAL A 257 -20.98 -5.80 -0.59
N ALA A 258 -20.78 -6.94 -1.23
CA ALA A 258 -20.24 -7.07 -2.56
C ALA A 258 -21.28 -7.63 -3.53
N THR A 259 -21.39 -7.03 -4.71
CA THR A 259 -22.29 -7.40 -5.81
C THR A 259 -21.51 -7.47 -7.12
N ASP A 260 -22.16 -7.91 -8.18
CA ASP A 260 -21.58 -7.76 -9.53
C ASP A 260 -21.31 -6.26 -9.85
N VAL A 261 -20.31 -6.03 -10.70
CA VAL A 261 -20.05 -4.71 -11.26
C VAL A 261 -21.04 -4.46 -12.40
N GLU A 262 -21.90 -3.47 -12.25
CA GLU A 262 -22.87 -3.10 -13.27
C GLU A 262 -22.18 -2.42 -14.47
N ALA A 263 -22.66 -2.66 -15.68
CA ALA A 263 -22.10 -2.09 -16.92
C ALA A 263 -21.99 -0.56 -16.89
N GLU A 264 -22.95 0.13 -16.26
CA GLU A 264 -22.92 1.60 -16.11
C GLU A 264 -21.74 2.07 -15.23
N THR A 265 -21.33 1.26 -14.27
CA THR A 265 -20.20 1.55 -13.40
C THR A 265 -18.89 1.42 -14.17
N LEU A 266 -18.74 0.36 -14.98
CA LEU A 266 -17.58 0.16 -15.87
C LEU A 266 -17.44 1.30 -16.89
N GLU A 267 -18.53 1.68 -17.55
CA GLU A 267 -18.52 2.82 -18.47
C GLU A 267 -18.13 4.15 -17.80
N ALA A 268 -18.47 4.35 -16.53
CA ALA A 268 -18.08 5.55 -15.80
C ALA A 268 -16.57 5.54 -15.52
N THR A 269 -16.00 4.39 -15.15
CA THR A 269 -14.56 4.23 -14.93
C THR A 269 -13.77 4.45 -16.23
N GLU A 270 -14.19 3.84 -17.34
CA GLU A 270 -13.56 4.02 -18.66
C GLU A 270 -13.58 5.47 -19.14
N ARG A 271 -14.65 6.21 -18.87
CA ARG A 271 -14.72 7.66 -19.21
C ARG A 271 -13.72 8.49 -18.42
N GLU A 272 -13.51 8.16 -17.16
CA GLU A 272 -12.53 8.84 -16.32
C GLU A 272 -11.10 8.56 -16.80
N ASP A 273 -10.81 7.34 -17.22
CA ASP A 273 -9.50 6.95 -17.75
C ASP A 273 -9.18 7.69 -19.05
N THR A 274 -10.13 7.79 -19.97
CA THR A 274 -10.00 8.58 -21.21
C THR A 274 -9.66 10.06 -20.94
N LEU A 275 -10.06 10.63 -19.78
CA LEU A 275 -9.71 11.99 -19.40
C LEU A 275 -8.28 12.13 -18.86
N ARG A 276 -7.67 11.04 -18.44
CA ARG A 276 -6.29 11.01 -17.92
C ARG A 276 -5.26 10.91 -19.04
N ASP A 277 -5.62 10.29 -20.16
CA ASP A 277 -4.75 10.09 -21.33
C ASP A 277 -4.48 11.40 -22.11
N ASN A 278 -5.05 12.52 -21.71
CA ASN A 278 -4.86 13.86 -22.26
C ASN A 278 -4.11 14.77 -21.27
#